data_9b4c7bb4a7b1f4799ebfa4ce3c9ec28c
#
_entry.id   9b4c7bb4a7b1f4799ebfa4ce3c9ec28c
#
_cell.length_a   1.000
_cell.length_b   1.000
_cell.length_c   1.000
_cell.angle_alpha   90.00
_cell.angle_beta   90.00
_cell.angle_gamma   90.00
#
_symmetry.space_group_name_H-M   'P 1'
#
loop_
_entity.id
_entity.type
_entity.pdbx_description
1 polymer ?
#
loop_
_entity_poly.entity_id
_entity_poly.type
_entity_poly.pdbx_seq_one_letter_code
_entity_poly.pdbx_strand_id
1 'polypeptide(L)'
;NESIAMTNRDYIFNTNEITKKFNLKKCYLLNDWEAIAHSFNYVCDSIINIKEGESYNNTVLYLGPGTGLGASVAINNQFVLATEVGNTTNSTKSLLNNFNIESNTIVTLENIISGSAISNIYKLKANTLLTSEEILDKYVQKDPIAIDVMDGFIKSLAQSLSDLALTFNSGGGILLAGSL
;
A
#
# COMPACT_ATOMS: atom_id res chain seq x y z
N ASN A 1 -6.67 15.28 15.67
CA ASN A 1 -6.30 16.47 14.89
C ASN A 1 -7.56 17.28 14.58
N GLU A 2 -7.52 18.62 14.76
CA GLU A 2 -8.65 19.48 14.43
C GLU A 2 -8.72 19.83 12.94
N SER A 3 -7.62 19.70 12.21
CA SER A 3 -7.54 19.90 10.76
C SER A 3 -6.53 18.99 10.09
N ILE A 4 -6.80 18.61 8.86
CA ILE A 4 -5.90 17.85 7.98
C ILE A 4 -5.84 18.55 6.62
N ALA A 5 -4.63 18.80 6.13
CA ALA A 5 -4.37 19.23 4.77
C ALA A 5 -4.18 18.01 3.86
N MET A 6 -4.75 18.04 2.66
CA MET A 6 -4.50 17.01 1.66
C MET A 6 -3.11 17.20 1.04
N THR A 7 -2.38 16.10 0.88
CA THR A 7 -1.00 16.11 0.34
C THR A 7 -0.95 16.54 -1.13
N ASN A 8 -1.99 16.24 -1.90
CA ASN A 8 -2.02 16.41 -3.37
C ASN A 8 -3.03 17.46 -3.86
N ARG A 9 -3.64 18.24 -2.95
CA ARG A 9 -4.60 19.29 -3.28
C ARG A 9 -4.54 20.39 -2.23
N ASP A 10 -4.73 21.62 -2.63
CA ASP A 10 -4.86 22.79 -1.73
C ASP A 10 -6.23 22.77 -1.04
N TYR A 11 -6.47 21.76 -0.22
CA TYR A 11 -7.70 21.63 0.55
C TYR A 11 -7.39 21.25 1.99
N ILE A 12 -8.02 21.94 2.92
CA ILE A 12 -7.92 21.69 4.36
C ILE A 12 -9.29 21.30 4.89
N PHE A 13 -9.36 20.13 5.52
CA PHE A 13 -10.53 19.72 6.28
C PHE A 13 -10.41 20.19 7.73
N ASN A 14 -11.46 20.82 8.26
CA ASN A 14 -11.53 21.22 9.66
C ASN A 14 -12.72 20.55 10.33
N THR A 15 -12.48 19.79 11.41
CA THR A 15 -13.52 19.04 12.12
C THR A 15 -14.60 19.94 12.71
N ASN A 16 -14.23 21.13 13.21
CA ASN A 16 -15.16 22.07 13.82
C ASN A 16 -16.12 22.65 12.77
N GLU A 17 -15.61 22.98 11.59
CA GLU A 17 -16.42 23.49 10.47
C GLU A 17 -17.39 22.41 9.98
N ILE A 18 -16.91 21.17 9.80
CA ILE A 18 -17.73 20.02 9.39
C ILE A 18 -18.81 19.73 10.42
N THR A 19 -18.45 19.67 11.70
CA THR A 19 -19.36 19.44 12.82
C THR A 19 -20.47 20.50 12.85
N LYS A 20 -20.10 21.78 12.71
CA LYS A 20 -21.06 22.90 12.71
C LYS A 20 -21.94 22.89 11.46
N LYS A 21 -21.35 22.66 10.28
CA LYS A 21 -22.08 22.68 8.99
C LYS A 21 -23.13 21.58 8.90
N PHE A 22 -22.82 20.38 9.42
CA PHE A 22 -23.69 19.21 9.33
C PHE A 22 -24.40 18.88 10.64
N ASN A 23 -24.32 19.76 11.65
CA ASN A 23 -24.93 19.58 12.97
C ASN A 23 -24.61 18.21 13.60
N LEU A 24 -23.33 17.80 13.53
CA LEU A 24 -22.87 16.53 14.07
C LEU A 24 -22.53 16.65 15.55
N LYS A 25 -22.67 15.57 16.30
CA LYS A 25 -22.20 15.51 17.70
C LYS A 25 -20.67 15.50 17.79
N LYS A 26 -20.02 14.83 16.85
CA LYS A 26 -18.55 14.70 16.74
C LYS A 26 -18.16 14.44 15.28
N CYS A 27 -16.97 14.87 14.91
CA CYS A 27 -16.34 14.59 13.63
C CYS A 27 -14.87 14.16 13.90
N TYR A 28 -14.45 13.07 13.29
CA TYR A 28 -13.07 12.59 13.34
C TYR A 28 -12.52 12.58 11.92
N LEU A 29 -11.28 13.01 11.77
CA LEU A 29 -10.53 12.87 10.53
C LEU A 29 -9.51 11.74 10.73
N LEU A 30 -9.60 10.73 9.90
CA LEU A 30 -8.73 9.57 9.88
C LEU A 30 -7.85 9.60 8.63
N ASN A 31 -6.68 8.99 8.70
CA ASN A 31 -5.94 8.58 7.53
C ASN A 31 -6.77 7.52 6.77
N ASP A 32 -6.64 7.46 5.43
CA ASP A 32 -7.38 6.51 4.59
C ASP A 32 -7.12 5.05 4.99
N TRP A 33 -5.88 4.70 5.27
CA TRP A 33 -5.50 3.35 5.71
C TRP A 33 -5.90 3.04 7.14
N GLU A 34 -5.97 4.06 8.00
CA GLU A 34 -6.58 3.94 9.33
C GLU A 34 -8.07 3.59 9.21
N ALA A 35 -8.77 4.25 8.28
CA ALA A 35 -10.19 3.96 8.03
C ALA A 35 -10.40 2.54 7.48
N ILE A 36 -9.51 2.06 6.58
CA ILE A 36 -9.54 0.69 6.06
C ILE A 36 -9.40 -0.32 7.20
N ALA A 37 -8.42 -0.13 8.09
CA ALA A 37 -8.25 -1.04 9.23
C ALA A 37 -9.46 -1.06 10.18
N HIS A 38 -10.08 0.09 10.42
CA HIS A 38 -11.32 0.15 11.21
C HIS A 38 -12.51 -0.53 10.53
N SER A 39 -12.53 -0.59 9.19
CA SER A 39 -13.61 -1.22 8.43
C SER A 39 -13.56 -2.75 8.42
N PHE A 40 -12.45 -3.36 8.84
CA PHE A 40 -12.20 -4.81 8.73
C PHE A 40 -13.34 -5.66 9.28
N ASN A 41 -13.85 -5.35 10.48
CA ASN A 41 -14.93 -6.11 11.10
C ASN A 41 -16.26 -6.10 10.30
N TYR A 42 -16.39 -5.21 9.32
CA TYR A 42 -17.58 -5.06 8.48
C TYR A 42 -17.43 -5.71 7.10
N VAL A 43 -16.20 -6.07 6.71
CA VAL A 43 -15.88 -6.62 5.39
C VAL A 43 -15.22 -8.01 5.47
N CYS A 44 -15.06 -8.58 6.65
CA CYS A 44 -14.37 -9.85 6.87
C CYS A 44 -14.95 -11.02 6.06
N ASP A 45 -16.25 -11.03 5.79
CA ASP A 45 -16.91 -12.07 4.99
C ASP A 45 -16.55 -12.02 3.49
N SER A 46 -15.93 -10.95 3.02
CA SER A 46 -15.53 -10.74 1.63
C SER A 46 -14.03 -10.96 1.40
N ILE A 47 -13.30 -11.46 2.40
CA ILE A 47 -11.86 -11.65 2.33
C ILE A 47 -11.54 -12.97 1.64
N ILE A 48 -10.61 -12.90 0.69
CA ILE A 48 -10.04 -14.10 0.04
C ILE A 48 -8.79 -14.50 0.81
N ASN A 49 -8.78 -15.72 1.32
CA ASN A 49 -7.61 -16.28 1.99
C ASN A 49 -6.59 -16.75 0.94
N ILE A 50 -5.45 -16.07 0.88
CA ILE A 50 -4.34 -16.40 -0.04
C ILE A 50 -3.43 -17.47 0.58
N LYS A 51 -3.19 -17.37 1.88
CA LYS A 51 -2.33 -18.29 2.62
C LYS A 51 -2.80 -18.41 4.06
N GLU A 52 -3.05 -19.61 4.48
CA GLU A 52 -3.37 -19.92 5.87
C GLU A 52 -2.12 -19.87 6.76
N GLY A 53 -2.33 -19.54 8.03
CA GLY A 53 -1.32 -19.51 9.07
C GLY A 53 -1.95 -19.56 10.45
N GLU A 54 -1.15 -19.84 11.46
CA GLU A 54 -1.57 -19.80 12.86
C GLU A 54 -1.30 -18.43 13.43
N SER A 55 -2.34 -17.80 13.97
CA SER A 55 -2.19 -16.52 14.69
C SER A 55 -1.54 -16.75 16.04
N TYR A 56 -0.52 -15.95 16.39
CA TYR A 56 0.14 -16.00 17.69
C TYR A 56 0.00 -14.69 18.48
N ASN A 57 -0.58 -13.65 17.88
CA ASN A 57 -0.98 -12.40 18.55
C ASN A 57 -2.14 -11.73 17.80
N ASN A 58 -2.59 -10.56 18.28
CA ASN A 58 -3.70 -9.82 17.70
C ASN A 58 -3.23 -8.55 16.95
N THR A 59 -2.03 -8.56 16.40
CA THR A 59 -1.50 -7.46 15.57
C THR A 59 -1.70 -7.81 14.10
N VAL A 60 -2.42 -6.98 13.37
CA VAL A 60 -2.74 -7.17 11.94
C VAL A 60 -2.14 -6.03 11.14
N LEU A 61 -1.39 -6.36 10.09
CA LEU A 61 -0.89 -5.40 9.11
C LEU A 61 -1.87 -5.29 7.95
N TYR A 62 -2.25 -4.07 7.60
CA TYR A 62 -3.00 -3.73 6.39
C TYR A 62 -2.05 -3.04 5.42
N LEU A 63 -1.98 -3.53 4.20
CA LEU A 63 -1.12 -2.97 3.16
C LEU A 63 -1.87 -2.93 1.83
N GLY A 64 -1.70 -1.86 1.07
CA GLY A 64 -2.31 -1.75 -0.24
C GLY A 64 -1.47 -1.02 -1.26
N PRO A 65 -0.92 -1.77 -2.21
CA PRO A 65 -0.38 -1.21 -3.41
C PRO A 65 -1.55 -0.75 -4.31
N GLY A 66 -1.82 0.55 -4.30
CA GLY A 66 -2.74 1.22 -5.21
C GLY A 66 -1.99 2.16 -6.13
N THR A 67 -2.48 3.38 -6.38
CA THR A 67 -1.72 4.44 -7.07
C THR A 67 -0.42 4.74 -6.33
N GLY A 68 -0.47 4.77 -4.99
CA GLY A 68 0.66 4.79 -4.08
C GLY A 68 0.75 3.50 -3.26
N LEU A 69 1.42 3.58 -2.11
CA LEU A 69 1.51 2.50 -1.13
C LEU A 69 1.03 2.98 0.24
N GLY A 70 -0.15 2.55 0.62
CA GLY A 70 -0.69 2.82 1.94
C GLY A 70 -0.55 1.64 2.89
N ALA A 71 -0.45 1.91 4.19
CA ALA A 71 -0.46 0.88 5.20
C ALA A 71 -0.91 1.39 6.57
N SER A 72 -1.46 0.47 7.37
CA SER A 72 -1.78 0.68 8.78
C SER A 72 -1.63 -0.61 9.56
N VAL A 73 -1.55 -0.49 10.88
CA VAL A 73 -1.43 -1.64 11.79
C VAL A 73 -2.54 -1.54 12.82
N ALA A 74 -3.34 -2.60 12.95
CA ALA A 74 -4.31 -2.72 14.03
C ALA A 74 -3.79 -3.62 15.15
N ILE A 75 -4.02 -3.22 16.40
CA ILE A 75 -3.64 -3.96 17.58
C ILE A 75 -4.92 -4.24 18.39
N ASN A 76 -5.18 -5.52 18.66
CA ASN A 76 -6.38 -5.99 19.39
C ASN A 76 -7.71 -5.50 18.80
N ASN A 77 -7.77 -5.17 17.53
CA ASN A 77 -8.95 -4.58 16.86
C ASN A 77 -9.46 -3.28 17.53
N GLN A 78 -8.65 -2.62 18.33
CA GLN A 78 -9.03 -1.42 19.10
C GLN A 78 -8.15 -0.21 18.75
N PHE A 79 -6.87 -0.44 18.57
CA PHE A 79 -5.92 0.62 18.25
C PHE A 79 -5.45 0.46 16.82
N VAL A 80 -5.58 1.51 16.03
CA VAL A 80 -5.03 1.57 14.68
C VAL A 80 -3.94 2.61 14.64
N LEU A 81 -2.78 2.20 14.14
CA LEU A 81 -1.64 3.04 13.86
C LEU A 81 -1.57 3.26 12.35
N ALA A 82 -1.83 4.48 11.90
CA ALA A 82 -1.53 4.90 10.53
C ALA A 82 -0.01 4.94 10.34
N THR A 83 0.47 4.53 9.17
CA THR A 83 1.90 4.50 8.87
C THR A 83 2.17 5.19 7.54
N GLU A 84 3.40 5.64 7.36
CA GLU A 84 3.93 6.19 6.11
C GLU A 84 5.04 5.29 5.55
N VAL A 85 4.84 3.97 5.67
CA VAL A 85 5.84 2.98 5.24
C VAL A 85 6.17 3.09 3.75
N GLY A 86 5.25 3.55 2.91
CA GLY A 86 5.50 3.81 1.49
C GLY A 86 6.65 4.80 1.24
N ASN A 87 6.88 5.72 2.18
CA ASN A 87 7.94 6.73 2.11
C ASN A 87 9.30 6.26 2.66
N THR A 88 9.41 5.01 3.12
CA THR A 88 10.67 4.46 3.62
C THR A 88 11.66 4.19 2.47
N THR A 89 12.96 4.30 2.77
CA THR A 89 14.04 4.19 1.78
C THR A 89 14.98 3.00 2.00
N ASN A 90 14.91 2.34 3.17
CA ASN A 90 15.93 1.39 3.62
C ASN A 90 16.08 0.14 2.74
N SER A 91 15.00 -0.39 2.18
CA SER A 91 15.02 -1.62 1.36
C SER A 91 15.08 -1.36 -0.14
N THR A 92 14.94 -0.11 -0.58
CA THR A 92 14.76 0.26 -1.99
C THR A 92 15.84 -0.30 -2.89
N LYS A 93 17.10 -0.14 -2.49
CA LYS A 93 18.25 -0.56 -3.30
C LYS A 93 18.31 -2.08 -3.48
N SER A 94 17.96 -2.87 -2.48
CA SER A 94 17.93 -4.33 -2.59
C SER A 94 16.76 -4.81 -3.43
N LEU A 95 15.61 -4.14 -3.34
CA LEU A 95 14.41 -4.50 -4.10
C LEU A 95 14.56 -4.19 -5.61
N LEU A 96 15.35 -3.19 -5.99
CA LEU A 96 15.65 -2.90 -7.41
C LEU A 96 16.34 -4.07 -8.12
N ASN A 97 17.07 -4.92 -7.39
CA ASN A 97 17.68 -6.12 -7.95
C ASN A 97 16.65 -7.11 -8.53
N ASN A 98 15.42 -7.11 -7.99
CA ASN A 98 14.33 -7.96 -8.49
C ASN A 98 13.89 -7.59 -9.92
N PHE A 99 14.20 -6.37 -10.35
CA PHE A 99 13.87 -5.87 -11.70
C PHE A 99 15.09 -5.82 -12.61
N ASN A 100 16.27 -6.19 -12.12
CA ASN A 100 17.54 -6.05 -12.85
C ASN A 100 17.76 -4.62 -13.37
N ILE A 101 17.49 -3.62 -12.55
CA ILE A 101 17.69 -2.19 -12.86
C ILE A 101 18.49 -1.49 -11.78
N GLU A 102 19.24 -0.47 -12.20
CA GLU A 102 19.81 0.53 -11.32
C GLU A 102 19.10 1.88 -11.56
N SER A 103 18.71 2.55 -10.49
CA SER A 103 18.05 3.85 -10.61
C SER A 103 18.35 4.71 -9.39
N ASN A 104 18.62 5.99 -9.64
CA ASN A 104 18.76 7.00 -8.60
C ASN A 104 17.46 7.81 -8.38
N THR A 105 16.44 7.55 -9.19
CA THR A 105 15.12 8.22 -9.09
C THR A 105 14.10 7.40 -8.33
N ILE A 106 14.34 6.09 -8.15
CA ILE A 106 13.52 5.20 -7.33
C ILE A 106 14.14 5.17 -5.94
N VAL A 107 13.54 5.89 -5.01
CA VAL A 107 14.13 6.13 -3.67
C VAL A 107 13.25 5.67 -2.52
N THR A 108 11.94 5.53 -2.72
CA THR A 108 11.01 5.10 -1.67
C THR A 108 10.41 3.73 -1.99
N LEU A 109 9.88 3.06 -0.95
CA LEU A 109 9.20 1.78 -1.11
C LEU A 109 8.00 1.88 -2.06
N GLU A 110 7.26 2.98 -2.00
CA GLU A 110 6.14 3.28 -2.92
C GLU A 110 6.59 3.31 -4.38
N ASN A 111 7.81 3.77 -4.66
CA ASN A 111 8.35 3.78 -6.02
C ASN A 111 8.69 2.38 -6.55
N ILE A 112 8.52 1.33 -5.76
CA ILE A 112 8.77 -0.07 -6.12
C ILE A 112 7.51 -0.92 -6.08
N ILE A 113 6.67 -0.76 -5.07
CA ILE A 113 5.48 -1.60 -4.85
C ILE A 113 4.19 -0.80 -4.87
N SER A 114 3.94 -0.12 -5.99
CA SER A 114 2.67 0.56 -6.29
C SER A 114 2.31 0.42 -7.77
N GLY A 115 1.09 0.77 -8.15
CA GLY A 115 0.67 0.79 -9.56
C GLY A 115 1.46 1.80 -10.38
N SER A 116 1.74 2.99 -9.83
CA SER A 116 2.62 3.96 -10.47
C SER A 116 4.06 3.46 -10.61
N ALA A 117 4.54 2.63 -9.67
CA ALA A 117 5.84 1.99 -9.77
C ALA A 117 5.93 1.02 -10.95
N ILE A 118 4.90 0.18 -11.16
CA ILE A 118 4.83 -0.74 -12.31
C ILE A 118 5.00 0.04 -13.62
N SER A 119 4.24 1.13 -13.80
CA SER A 119 4.29 2.00 -14.98
C SER A 119 5.68 2.64 -15.17
N ASN A 120 6.27 3.16 -14.10
CA ASN A 120 7.57 3.83 -14.15
C ASN A 120 8.71 2.85 -14.43
N ILE A 121 8.69 1.67 -13.81
CA ILE A 121 9.71 0.63 -14.03
C ILE A 121 9.60 0.07 -15.45
N TYR A 122 8.37 -0.16 -15.95
CA TYR A 122 8.16 -0.56 -17.34
C TYR A 122 8.72 0.49 -18.31
N LYS A 123 8.44 1.78 -18.05
CA LYS A 123 8.98 2.89 -18.86
C LYS A 123 10.52 2.88 -18.88
N LEU A 124 11.18 2.61 -17.74
CA LEU A 124 12.65 2.53 -17.69
C LEU A 124 13.20 1.40 -18.57
N LYS A 125 12.48 0.26 -18.68
CA LYS A 125 12.92 -0.90 -19.45
C LYS A 125 12.53 -0.84 -20.93
N ALA A 126 11.32 -0.37 -21.24
CA ALA A 126 10.73 -0.38 -22.58
C ALA A 126 10.84 0.97 -23.30
N ASN A 127 11.25 2.04 -22.61
CA ASN A 127 11.21 3.43 -23.09
C ASN A 127 9.79 3.86 -23.56
N THR A 128 8.75 3.25 -23.02
CA THR A 128 7.34 3.50 -23.35
C THR A 128 6.54 3.58 -22.05
N LEU A 129 5.74 4.62 -21.89
CA LEU A 129 4.85 4.76 -20.71
C LEU A 129 3.53 4.06 -21.00
N LEU A 130 3.19 3.11 -20.16
CA LEU A 130 1.91 2.40 -20.14
C LEU A 130 1.31 2.47 -18.72
N THR A 131 0.01 2.30 -18.62
CA THR A 131 -0.68 2.12 -17.33
C THR A 131 -0.39 0.74 -16.75
N SER A 132 -0.64 0.55 -15.45
CA SER A 132 -0.50 -0.77 -14.80
C SER A 132 -1.42 -1.82 -15.43
N GLU A 133 -2.63 -1.42 -15.84
CA GLU A 133 -3.60 -2.28 -16.51
C GLU A 133 -3.09 -2.74 -17.89
N GLU A 134 -2.57 -1.81 -18.69
CA GLU A 134 -1.99 -2.14 -20.01
C GLU A 134 -0.77 -3.07 -19.88
N ILE A 135 0.03 -2.89 -18.81
CA ILE A 135 1.17 -3.77 -18.52
C ILE A 135 0.71 -5.15 -18.10
N LEU A 136 -0.36 -5.24 -17.30
CA LEU A 136 -0.97 -6.51 -16.92
C LEU A 136 -1.51 -7.25 -18.16
N ASP A 137 -2.17 -6.56 -19.08
CA ASP A 137 -2.62 -7.13 -20.35
C ASP A 137 -1.44 -7.70 -21.16
N LYS A 138 -0.32 -6.96 -21.21
CA LYS A 138 0.91 -7.44 -21.85
C LYS A 138 1.53 -8.65 -21.14
N TYR A 139 1.47 -8.67 -19.81
CA TYR A 139 1.90 -9.82 -19.01
C TYR A 139 1.11 -11.08 -19.37
N VAL A 140 -0.21 -10.98 -19.50
CA VAL A 140 -1.09 -12.07 -19.94
C VAL A 140 -0.75 -12.52 -21.36
N GLN A 141 -0.37 -11.58 -22.25
CA GLN A 141 0.09 -11.85 -23.61
C GLN A 141 1.54 -12.37 -23.67
N LYS A 142 2.21 -12.55 -22.53
CA LYS A 142 3.58 -13.05 -22.40
C LYS A 142 4.64 -12.13 -23.01
N ASP A 143 4.41 -10.82 -22.97
CA ASP A 143 5.45 -9.84 -23.29
C ASP A 143 6.63 -9.97 -22.32
N PRO A 144 7.87 -10.15 -22.80
CA PRO A 144 9.00 -10.43 -21.92
C PRO A 144 9.30 -9.31 -20.93
N ILE A 145 9.11 -8.03 -21.33
CA ILE A 145 9.37 -6.90 -20.44
C ILE A 145 8.28 -6.82 -19.36
N ALA A 146 7.02 -7.03 -19.75
CA ALA A 146 5.93 -7.05 -18.79
C ALA A 146 6.07 -8.19 -17.77
N ILE A 147 6.53 -9.38 -18.22
CA ILE A 147 6.83 -10.50 -17.32
C ILE A 147 7.91 -10.11 -16.31
N ASP A 148 9.02 -9.55 -16.78
CA ASP A 148 10.13 -9.18 -15.90
C ASP A 148 9.72 -8.10 -14.87
N VAL A 149 8.90 -7.11 -15.29
CA VAL A 149 8.37 -6.08 -14.40
C VAL A 149 7.40 -6.66 -13.37
N MET A 150 6.43 -7.48 -13.79
CA MET A 150 5.44 -8.05 -12.89
C MET A 150 6.06 -9.07 -11.92
N ASP A 151 6.98 -9.90 -12.37
CA ASP A 151 7.72 -10.83 -11.52
C ASP A 151 8.57 -10.07 -10.49
N GLY A 152 9.24 -9.00 -10.91
CA GLY A 152 9.99 -8.13 -10.02
C GLY A 152 9.11 -7.45 -8.98
N PHE A 153 7.93 -6.98 -9.39
CA PHE A 153 6.93 -6.40 -8.50
C PHE A 153 6.45 -7.41 -7.45
N ILE A 154 6.05 -8.61 -7.87
CA ILE A 154 5.56 -9.67 -6.96
C ILE A 154 6.65 -10.07 -5.96
N LYS A 155 7.89 -10.25 -6.40
CA LYS A 155 9.02 -10.56 -5.52
C LYS A 155 9.27 -9.44 -4.52
N SER A 156 9.26 -8.19 -4.98
CA SER A 156 9.48 -7.01 -4.12
C SER A 156 8.36 -6.84 -3.10
N LEU A 157 7.11 -7.06 -3.50
CA LEU A 157 5.97 -7.05 -2.59
C LEU A 157 6.10 -8.13 -1.52
N ALA A 158 6.43 -9.37 -1.91
CA ALA A 158 6.60 -10.49 -0.98
C ALA A 158 7.73 -10.23 0.04
N GLN A 159 8.88 -9.70 -0.40
CA GLN A 159 9.97 -9.31 0.50
C GLN A 159 9.54 -8.21 1.46
N SER A 160 8.87 -7.17 0.95
CA SER A 160 8.39 -6.07 1.78
C SER A 160 7.35 -6.51 2.80
N LEU A 161 6.44 -7.40 2.42
CA LEU A 161 5.47 -8.00 3.36
C LEU A 161 6.18 -8.76 4.49
N SER A 162 7.22 -9.52 4.15
CA SER A 162 8.01 -10.25 5.14
C SER A 162 8.71 -9.31 6.12
N ASP A 163 9.37 -8.25 5.61
CA ASP A 163 10.08 -7.27 6.42
C ASP A 163 9.12 -6.47 7.32
N LEU A 164 7.97 -6.08 6.80
CA LEU A 164 6.95 -5.35 7.54
C LEU A 164 6.25 -6.24 8.58
N ALA A 165 6.01 -7.51 8.25
CA ALA A 165 5.48 -8.48 9.22
C ALA A 165 6.40 -8.63 10.43
N LEU A 166 7.70 -8.71 10.22
CA LEU A 166 8.70 -8.74 11.28
C LEU A 166 8.78 -7.41 12.04
N THR A 167 8.76 -6.29 11.32
CA THR A 167 8.84 -4.95 11.91
C THR A 167 7.70 -4.67 12.88
N PHE A 168 6.47 -5.03 12.48
CA PHE A 168 5.26 -4.79 13.28
C PHE A 168 4.82 -6.00 14.11
N ASN A 169 5.55 -7.12 14.02
CA ASN A 169 5.19 -8.36 14.70
C ASN A 169 3.74 -8.78 14.41
N SER A 170 3.36 -8.80 13.13
CA SER A 170 1.98 -8.96 12.66
C SER A 170 1.50 -10.42 12.72
N GLY A 171 1.53 -11.00 13.93
CA GLY A 171 1.14 -12.39 14.16
C GLY A 171 -0.36 -12.67 14.08
N GLY A 172 -1.19 -11.64 13.95
CA GLY A 172 -2.62 -11.77 13.67
C GLY A 172 -2.93 -11.89 12.17
N GLY A 173 -1.94 -11.62 11.32
CA GLY A 173 -2.07 -11.73 9.88
C GLY A 173 -1.71 -10.47 9.10
N ILE A 174 -1.76 -10.59 7.78
CA ILE A 174 -1.55 -9.50 6.84
C ILE A 174 -2.75 -9.45 5.89
N LEU A 175 -3.36 -8.29 5.76
CA LEU A 175 -4.43 -8.05 4.80
C LEU A 175 -3.94 -7.15 3.67
N LEU A 176 -4.12 -7.63 2.46
CA LEU A 176 -3.90 -6.84 1.25
C LEU A 176 -5.22 -6.24 0.80
N ALA A 177 -5.21 -4.94 0.52
CA ALA A 177 -6.34 -4.23 -0.04
C ALA A 177 -5.84 -3.27 -1.12
N GLY A 178 -6.67 -2.99 -2.12
CA GLY A 178 -6.32 -2.11 -3.22
C GLY A 178 -6.90 -2.61 -4.55
N SER A 179 -6.51 -1.94 -5.63
CA SER A 179 -7.02 -2.20 -6.98
C SER A 179 -6.01 -2.92 -7.90
N LEU A 180 -4.88 -3.35 -7.35
CA LEU A 180 -3.86 -4.11 -8.09
C LEU A 180 -4.03 -5.61 -7.89
#